data_fa5e23204d1475b55c189d782345e7c8
#
_entry.id   fa5e23204d1475b55c189d782345e7c8
#
_cell.length_a   1.000
_cell.length_b   1.000
_cell.length_c   1.000
_cell.angle_alpha   90.00
_cell.angle_beta   90.00
_cell.angle_gamma   90.00
#
_symmetry.space_group_name_H-M   'P 1'
#
loop_
_entity.id
_entity.type
_entity.pdbx_description
1 polymer ?
#
loop_
_entity_poly.entity_id
_entity_poly.type
_entity_poly.pdbx_seq_one_letter_code
_entity_poly.pdbx_strand_id
1 'polypeptide(L)'
;KIAVSNDFSSVHILFCEEDEAIQTKRNGYLIRNSVQNHFENKNPLTGARFASFDEYIATLKPNRRKSLKRERKKIYNEEGINITVYEGDEVTPEIIDIAYDLYSSTVEKFTFQKQYLNKDFFTRIRESNFRRHLVVLLAQRGNKTVGGTFNVQKADTLYGRYWGCFEDVPYLYFEACYYRLIQHVIEKNMTRMEAGAGSSGGGKLLRGFDASITRSSHYIHNPNLRVAVNAFLEAETAAIEEQKKPNE
;
A
#
# COMPACT_ATOMS: atom_id res chain seq x y z
N LYS A 1 -3.83 23.59 21.61
CA LYS A 1 -4.51 24.90 21.69
C LYS A 1 -5.59 25.02 20.61
N ILE A 2 -5.26 24.86 19.31
CA ILE A 2 -6.23 25.01 18.20
C ILE A 2 -7.45 24.10 18.37
N ALA A 3 -7.27 22.84 18.76
CA ALA A 3 -8.37 21.90 18.96
C ALA A 3 -9.32 22.35 20.09
N VAL A 4 -8.76 22.83 21.19
CA VAL A 4 -9.54 23.32 22.33
C VAL A 4 -10.30 24.61 21.97
N SER A 5 -9.66 25.56 21.27
CA SER A 5 -10.31 26.81 20.87
C SER A 5 -11.42 26.65 19.84
N ASN A 6 -11.47 25.51 19.13
CA ASN A 6 -12.49 25.19 18.14
C ASN A 6 -13.44 24.06 18.57
N ASP A 7 -13.41 23.66 19.84
CA ASP A 7 -14.27 22.61 20.42
C ASP A 7 -14.20 21.26 19.68
N PHE A 8 -13.01 20.89 19.19
CA PHE A 8 -12.81 19.58 18.61
C PHE A 8 -12.73 18.51 19.71
N SER A 9 -13.43 17.41 19.52
CA SER A 9 -13.48 16.30 20.48
C SER A 9 -12.17 15.52 20.59
N SER A 10 -11.36 15.55 19.53
CA SER A 10 -10.10 14.78 19.44
C SER A 10 -9.15 15.35 18.40
N VAL A 11 -7.88 14.93 18.48
CA VAL A 11 -6.84 15.20 17.48
C VAL A 11 -6.18 13.88 17.11
N HIS A 12 -6.00 13.63 15.82
CA HIS A 12 -5.38 12.41 15.31
C HIS A 12 -4.23 12.75 14.35
N ILE A 13 -3.07 12.13 14.59
CA ILE A 13 -1.91 12.20 13.71
C ILE A 13 -1.65 10.77 13.24
N LEU A 14 -1.80 10.53 11.94
CA LEU A 14 -1.74 9.19 11.36
C LEU A 14 -0.37 8.93 10.74
N PHE A 15 0.09 7.68 10.81
CA PHE A 15 1.36 7.23 10.23
C PHE A 15 2.58 8.00 10.75
N CYS A 16 2.63 8.17 12.08
CA CYS A 16 3.78 8.80 12.73
C CYS A 16 5.04 7.95 12.57
N GLU A 17 6.17 8.62 12.34
CA GLU A 17 7.48 8.02 12.56
C GLU A 17 7.68 7.73 14.05
N GLU A 18 8.67 6.92 14.39
CA GLU A 18 8.86 6.46 15.77
C GLU A 18 9.16 7.59 16.74
N ASP A 19 10.04 8.51 16.36
CA ASP A 19 10.39 9.70 17.14
C ASP A 19 9.20 10.66 17.31
N GLU A 20 8.36 10.84 16.28
CA GLU A 20 7.12 11.62 16.34
C GLU A 20 6.13 10.99 17.32
N ALA A 21 5.97 9.66 17.28
CA ALA A 21 5.10 8.95 18.22
C ALA A 21 5.59 9.06 19.67
N ILE A 22 6.91 9.01 19.90
CA ILE A 22 7.52 9.23 21.22
C ILE A 22 7.23 10.65 21.70
N GLN A 23 7.41 11.64 20.84
CA GLN A 23 7.18 13.04 21.19
C GLN A 23 5.70 13.32 21.48
N THR A 24 4.79 12.81 20.68
CA THR A 24 3.35 12.98 20.90
C THR A 24 2.90 12.27 22.18
N LYS A 25 3.44 11.09 22.49
CA LYS A 25 3.17 10.38 23.74
C LYS A 25 3.56 11.21 24.96
N ARG A 26 4.73 11.86 24.92
CA ARG A 26 5.17 12.80 26.00
C ARG A 26 4.22 13.99 26.18
N ASN A 27 3.53 14.38 25.10
CA ASN A 27 2.49 15.43 25.12
C ASN A 27 1.09 14.90 25.41
N GLY A 28 0.99 13.68 25.91
CA GLY A 28 -0.23 13.08 26.39
C GLY A 28 -1.11 12.48 25.30
N TYR A 29 -0.62 12.19 24.12
CA TYR A 29 -1.35 11.41 23.11
C TYR A 29 -1.30 9.91 23.43
N LEU A 30 -2.37 9.21 23.12
CA LEU A 30 -2.41 7.75 23.10
C LEU A 30 -1.79 7.27 21.79
N ILE A 31 -0.97 6.24 21.85
CA ILE A 31 -0.32 5.65 20.66
C ILE A 31 -1.03 4.38 20.28
N ARG A 32 -1.46 4.29 19.02
CA ARG A 32 -1.98 3.07 18.42
C ARG A 32 -0.90 2.45 17.54
N ASN A 33 -0.59 1.20 17.80
CA ASN A 33 0.21 0.37 16.92
C ASN A 33 -0.71 -0.45 16.00
N SER A 34 -0.35 -0.52 14.73
CA SER A 34 -1.03 -1.37 13.73
C SER A 34 0.01 -2.13 12.94
N VAL A 35 -0.36 -3.25 12.35
CA VAL A 35 0.54 -4.04 11.50
C VAL A 35 0.15 -3.80 10.06
N GLN A 36 1.13 -3.42 9.25
CA GLN A 36 1.05 -3.44 7.80
C GLN A 36 2.15 -4.35 7.23
N ASN A 37 2.06 -4.67 5.95
CA ASN A 37 3.08 -5.49 5.30
C ASN A 37 3.81 -4.62 4.28
N HIS A 38 5.11 -4.46 4.47
CA HIS A 38 5.99 -3.70 3.59
C HIS A 38 6.97 -4.64 2.89
N PHE A 39 7.25 -4.37 1.63
CA PHE A 39 8.38 -4.96 0.93
C PHE A 39 9.57 -4.04 1.11
N GLU A 40 10.65 -4.57 1.66
CA GLU A 40 11.94 -3.88 1.74
C GLU A 40 12.81 -4.36 0.57
N ASN A 41 13.32 -3.41 -0.22
CA ASN A 41 14.27 -3.70 -1.30
C ASN A 41 15.65 -4.03 -0.72
N LYS A 42 15.71 -5.16 0.01
CA LYS A 42 16.90 -5.62 0.71
C LYS A 42 17.01 -7.13 0.61
N ASN A 43 18.09 -7.60 0.02
CA ASN A 43 18.38 -9.02 -0.06
C ASN A 43 18.73 -9.55 1.36
N PRO A 44 17.97 -10.51 1.91
CA PRO A 44 18.18 -11.01 3.27
C PRO A 44 19.52 -11.74 3.44
N LEU A 45 20.15 -12.18 2.36
CA LEU A 45 21.44 -12.91 2.39
C LEU A 45 22.64 -11.95 2.40
N THR A 46 22.55 -10.84 1.68
CA THR A 46 23.68 -9.92 1.50
C THR A 46 23.52 -8.61 2.26
N GLY A 47 22.30 -8.26 2.64
CA GLY A 47 21.95 -6.98 3.25
C GLY A 47 21.92 -5.81 2.26
N ALA A 48 22.33 -6.01 1.01
CA ALA A 48 22.30 -5.01 -0.07
C ALA A 48 20.89 -4.92 -0.70
N ARG A 49 20.64 -3.86 -1.47
CA ARG A 49 19.44 -3.79 -2.33
C ARG A 49 19.52 -4.87 -3.41
N PHE A 50 18.38 -5.38 -3.83
CA PHE A 50 18.33 -6.32 -4.96
C PHE A 50 18.83 -5.64 -6.23
N ALA A 51 19.72 -6.32 -6.95
CA ALA A 51 20.22 -5.84 -8.24
C ALA A 51 19.22 -6.10 -9.38
N SER A 52 18.31 -7.07 -9.21
CA SER A 52 17.31 -7.42 -10.21
C SER A 52 16.09 -8.11 -9.58
N PHE A 53 14.98 -8.12 -10.32
CA PHE A 53 13.80 -8.88 -9.93
C PHE A 53 14.06 -10.40 -9.88
N ASP A 54 14.97 -10.92 -10.70
CA ASP A 54 15.36 -12.33 -10.66
C ASP A 54 16.13 -12.67 -9.37
N GLU A 55 16.95 -11.77 -8.87
CA GLU A 55 17.62 -11.92 -7.58
C GLU A 55 16.59 -11.98 -6.45
N TYR A 56 15.60 -11.08 -6.45
CA TYR A 56 14.50 -11.15 -5.50
C TYR A 56 13.75 -12.49 -5.58
N ILE A 57 13.37 -12.94 -6.78
CA ILE A 57 12.71 -14.23 -6.97
C ILE A 57 13.56 -15.37 -6.41
N ALA A 58 14.87 -15.32 -6.54
CA ALA A 58 15.78 -16.35 -6.04
C ALA A 58 15.74 -16.52 -4.52
N THR A 59 15.37 -15.49 -3.75
CA THR A 59 15.22 -15.57 -2.29
C THR A 59 13.91 -16.23 -1.84
N LEU A 60 12.92 -16.35 -2.72
CA LEU A 60 11.65 -16.99 -2.39
C LEU A 60 11.80 -18.52 -2.26
N LYS A 61 10.95 -19.16 -1.46
CA LYS A 61 10.88 -20.63 -1.36
C LYS A 61 10.65 -21.28 -2.74
N PRO A 62 11.25 -22.46 -3.05
CA PRO A 62 11.19 -23.08 -4.38
C PRO A 62 9.78 -23.22 -4.96
N ASN A 63 8.81 -23.66 -4.14
CA ASN A 63 7.43 -23.80 -4.59
C ASN A 63 6.80 -22.44 -4.93
N ARG A 64 7.16 -21.37 -4.21
CA ARG A 64 6.66 -20.02 -4.49
C ARG A 64 7.26 -19.47 -5.79
N ARG A 65 8.56 -19.68 -6.02
CA ARG A 65 9.19 -19.32 -7.29
C ARG A 65 8.51 -19.97 -8.49
N LYS A 66 8.22 -21.28 -8.37
CA LYS A 66 7.53 -22.04 -9.42
C LYS A 66 6.13 -21.48 -9.69
N SER A 67 5.36 -21.19 -8.63
CA SER A 67 4.02 -20.60 -8.74
C SER A 67 4.07 -19.23 -9.40
N LEU A 68 4.96 -18.34 -8.95
CA LEU A 68 5.12 -16.99 -9.49
C LEU A 68 5.43 -17.04 -11.00
N LYS A 69 6.39 -17.86 -11.42
CA LYS A 69 6.73 -18.01 -12.84
C LYS A 69 5.55 -18.52 -13.67
N ARG A 70 4.76 -19.45 -13.14
CA ARG A 70 3.54 -19.96 -13.81
C ARG A 70 2.46 -18.88 -13.89
N GLU A 71 2.21 -18.13 -12.80
CA GLU A 71 1.24 -17.04 -12.74
C GLU A 71 1.58 -15.96 -13.78
N ARG A 72 2.84 -15.52 -13.85
CA ARG A 72 3.30 -14.54 -14.84
C ARG A 72 3.20 -15.06 -16.28
N LYS A 73 3.61 -16.32 -16.52
CA LYS A 73 3.47 -16.93 -17.85
C LYS A 73 2.02 -16.92 -18.31
N LYS A 74 1.07 -17.24 -17.42
CA LYS A 74 -0.36 -17.19 -17.75
C LYS A 74 -0.79 -15.80 -18.17
N ILE A 75 -0.45 -14.77 -17.41
CA ILE A 75 -0.84 -13.38 -17.67
C ILE A 75 -0.26 -12.88 -19.00
N TYR A 76 1.05 -12.99 -19.17
CA TYR A 76 1.73 -12.39 -20.33
C TYR A 76 1.56 -13.19 -21.61
N ASN A 77 1.63 -14.54 -21.54
CA ASN A 77 1.68 -15.38 -22.73
C ASN A 77 0.30 -15.96 -23.10
N GLU A 78 -0.51 -16.37 -22.11
CA GLU A 78 -1.78 -17.03 -22.39
C GLU A 78 -2.93 -16.01 -22.47
N GLU A 79 -2.97 -15.02 -21.55
CA GLU A 79 -3.98 -13.97 -21.55
C GLU A 79 -3.61 -12.78 -22.45
N GLY A 80 -2.36 -12.71 -22.92
CA GLY A 80 -1.88 -11.63 -23.80
C GLY A 80 -1.92 -10.24 -23.16
N ILE A 81 -1.72 -10.17 -21.83
CA ILE A 81 -1.74 -8.91 -21.11
C ILE A 81 -0.39 -8.23 -21.18
N ASN A 82 -0.36 -6.97 -21.59
CA ASN A 82 0.79 -6.09 -21.45
C ASN A 82 0.59 -5.18 -20.23
N ILE A 83 1.63 -4.97 -19.44
CA ILE A 83 1.57 -4.14 -18.24
C ILE A 83 2.60 -3.01 -18.35
N THR A 84 2.09 -1.78 -18.34
CA THR A 84 2.89 -0.55 -18.41
C THR A 84 2.75 0.24 -17.11
N VAL A 85 3.86 0.79 -16.63
CA VAL A 85 3.90 1.71 -15.48
C VAL A 85 4.17 3.11 -16.03
N TYR A 86 3.33 4.05 -15.66
CA TYR A 86 3.42 5.47 -16.02
C TYR A 86 3.74 6.28 -14.77
N GLU A 87 4.69 7.20 -14.87
CA GLU A 87 5.17 8.01 -13.75
C GLU A 87 5.11 9.51 -14.06
N GLY A 88 4.76 10.30 -13.07
CA GLY A 88 4.88 11.75 -13.15
C GLY A 88 4.17 12.35 -14.37
N ASP A 89 4.95 12.97 -15.25
CA ASP A 89 4.41 13.62 -16.46
C ASP A 89 3.91 12.63 -17.53
N GLU A 90 4.28 11.35 -17.46
CA GLU A 90 3.71 10.29 -18.32
C GLU A 90 2.24 9.99 -17.97
N VAL A 91 1.79 10.37 -16.76
CA VAL A 91 0.39 10.22 -16.36
C VAL A 91 -0.43 11.32 -17.04
N THR A 92 -0.88 11.05 -18.27
CA THR A 92 -1.70 11.97 -19.07
C THR A 92 -3.11 12.14 -18.48
N PRO A 93 -3.94 13.10 -18.97
CA PRO A 93 -5.34 13.23 -18.57
C PRO A 93 -6.13 11.93 -18.80
N GLU A 94 -5.89 11.24 -19.90
CA GLU A 94 -6.55 9.98 -20.24
C GLU A 94 -6.18 8.86 -19.24
N ILE A 95 -4.91 8.77 -18.84
CA ILE A 95 -4.44 7.77 -17.87
C ILE A 95 -5.03 8.04 -16.50
N ILE A 96 -5.13 9.30 -16.07
CA ILE A 96 -5.73 9.63 -14.77
C ILE A 96 -7.25 9.39 -14.75
N ASP A 97 -7.94 9.60 -15.88
CA ASP A 97 -9.35 9.25 -16.04
C ASP A 97 -9.54 7.73 -15.92
N ILE A 98 -8.72 6.93 -16.59
CA ILE A 98 -8.74 5.46 -16.45
C ILE A 98 -8.46 5.04 -14.98
N ALA A 99 -7.53 5.71 -14.30
CA ALA A 99 -7.23 5.41 -12.89
C ALA A 99 -8.44 5.71 -11.97
N TYR A 100 -9.20 6.78 -12.27
CA TYR A 100 -10.46 7.06 -11.57
C TYR A 100 -11.52 5.99 -11.84
N ASP A 101 -11.69 5.55 -13.10
CA ASP A 101 -12.66 4.51 -13.46
C ASP A 101 -12.30 3.17 -12.80
N LEU A 102 -11.01 2.82 -12.72
CA LEU A 102 -10.52 1.65 -11.98
C LEU A 102 -10.82 1.74 -10.48
N TYR A 103 -10.60 2.91 -9.88
CA TYR A 103 -10.97 3.15 -8.47
C TYR A 103 -12.47 2.97 -8.27
N SER A 104 -13.30 3.58 -9.11
CA SER A 104 -14.76 3.50 -9.05
C SER A 104 -15.24 2.06 -9.20
N SER A 105 -14.68 1.29 -10.13
CA SER A 105 -15.03 -0.12 -10.36
C SER A 105 -14.83 -1.01 -9.13
N THR A 106 -13.89 -0.66 -8.26
CA THR A 106 -13.66 -1.38 -7.00
C THR A 106 -14.64 -0.93 -5.92
N VAL A 107 -14.87 0.38 -5.78
CA VAL A 107 -15.80 0.89 -4.75
C VAL A 107 -17.22 0.39 -5.00
N GLU A 108 -17.66 0.35 -6.25
CA GLU A 108 -18.99 -0.13 -6.65
C GLU A 108 -19.24 -1.61 -6.32
N LYS A 109 -18.19 -2.43 -6.25
CA LYS A 109 -18.30 -3.84 -5.85
C LYS A 109 -18.64 -4.02 -4.37
N PHE A 110 -18.43 -3.01 -3.55
CA PHE A 110 -18.72 -3.06 -2.11
C PHE A 110 -19.99 -2.27 -1.79
N THR A 111 -21.11 -2.94 -1.71
CA THR A 111 -22.48 -2.41 -1.57
C THR A 111 -22.68 -1.37 -0.45
N PHE A 112 -21.77 -1.31 0.54
CA PHE A 112 -21.85 -0.40 1.69
C PHE A 112 -20.73 0.64 1.74
N GLN A 113 -19.82 0.69 0.77
CA GLN A 113 -18.74 1.68 0.76
C GLN A 113 -19.17 2.90 -0.04
N LYS A 114 -19.09 4.07 0.61
CA LYS A 114 -19.21 5.34 -0.07
C LYS A 114 -17.92 5.64 -0.84
N GLN A 115 -18.06 6.16 -2.04
CA GLN A 115 -16.95 6.70 -2.80
C GLN A 115 -16.37 7.92 -2.05
N TYR A 116 -15.13 7.82 -1.57
CA TYR A 116 -14.47 8.89 -0.83
C TYR A 116 -13.83 9.93 -1.73
N LEU A 117 -13.37 9.51 -2.92
CA LEU A 117 -12.70 10.36 -3.89
C LEU A 117 -13.59 10.51 -5.12
N ASN A 118 -13.71 11.74 -5.61
CA ASN A 118 -14.42 12.05 -6.83
C ASN A 118 -13.43 12.26 -8.00
N LYS A 119 -13.95 12.39 -9.21
CA LYS A 119 -13.13 12.62 -10.41
C LYS A 119 -12.28 13.89 -10.31
N ASP A 120 -12.83 14.94 -9.71
CA ASP A 120 -12.14 16.22 -9.50
C ASP A 120 -10.86 16.07 -8.65
N PHE A 121 -10.87 15.18 -7.66
CA PHE A 121 -9.65 14.87 -6.89
C PHE A 121 -8.53 14.33 -7.81
N PHE A 122 -8.84 13.37 -8.68
CA PHE A 122 -7.86 12.77 -9.59
C PHE A 122 -7.33 13.80 -10.59
N THR A 123 -8.20 14.62 -11.16
CA THR A 123 -7.83 15.71 -12.08
C THR A 123 -6.89 16.70 -11.37
N ARG A 124 -7.27 17.19 -10.18
CA ARG A 124 -6.49 18.21 -9.46
C ARG A 124 -5.12 17.71 -9.01
N ILE A 125 -4.99 16.48 -8.55
CA ILE A 125 -3.67 15.95 -8.16
C ILE A 125 -2.74 15.84 -9.37
N ARG A 126 -3.27 15.46 -10.54
CA ARG A 126 -2.52 15.40 -11.79
C ARG A 126 -2.12 16.79 -12.28
N GLU A 127 -2.98 17.79 -12.19
CA GLU A 127 -2.70 19.18 -12.60
C GLU A 127 -1.77 19.92 -11.65
N SER A 128 -1.67 19.47 -10.40
CA SER A 128 -0.83 20.07 -9.38
C SER A 128 0.63 19.62 -9.47
N ASN A 129 1.50 20.24 -8.66
CA ASN A 129 2.88 19.78 -8.46
C ASN A 129 2.96 18.37 -7.87
N PHE A 130 1.86 17.82 -7.36
CA PHE A 130 1.80 16.47 -6.84
C PHE A 130 1.92 15.40 -7.94
N ARG A 131 1.64 15.75 -9.22
CA ARG A 131 1.73 14.81 -10.35
C ARG A 131 3.06 14.06 -10.42
N ARG A 132 4.18 14.70 -10.06
CA ARG A 132 5.52 14.07 -10.03
C ARG A 132 5.60 12.84 -9.12
N HIS A 133 4.65 12.67 -8.22
CA HIS A 133 4.56 11.56 -7.28
C HIS A 133 3.59 10.47 -7.73
N LEU A 134 2.89 10.66 -8.86
CA LEU A 134 1.93 9.69 -9.35
C LEU A 134 2.65 8.52 -10.01
N VAL A 135 2.16 7.31 -9.74
CA VAL A 135 2.57 6.07 -10.38
C VAL A 135 1.31 5.27 -10.72
N VAL A 136 0.98 5.17 -12.00
CA VAL A 136 -0.19 4.43 -12.49
C VAL A 136 0.28 3.23 -13.27
N LEU A 137 -0.19 2.04 -12.91
CA LEU A 137 0.05 0.81 -13.64
C LEU A 137 -1.23 0.45 -14.40
N LEU A 138 -1.12 0.26 -15.70
CA LEU A 138 -2.22 -0.24 -16.53
C LEU A 138 -1.88 -1.61 -17.12
N ALA A 139 -2.83 -2.54 -17.00
CA ALA A 139 -2.81 -3.84 -17.63
C ALA A 139 -3.77 -3.82 -18.82
N GLN A 140 -3.27 -4.14 -20.00
CA GLN A 140 -4.00 -4.01 -21.25
C GLN A 140 -3.95 -5.29 -22.07
N ARG A 141 -5.08 -5.62 -22.70
CA ARG A 141 -5.18 -6.64 -23.76
C ARG A 141 -5.37 -5.89 -25.10
N GLY A 142 -4.33 -5.86 -25.94
CA GLY A 142 -4.28 -4.93 -27.06
C GLY A 142 -4.41 -3.49 -26.57
N ASN A 143 -5.38 -2.74 -27.11
CA ASN A 143 -5.64 -1.36 -26.72
C ASN A 143 -6.66 -1.21 -25.58
N LYS A 144 -7.19 -2.32 -25.04
CA LYS A 144 -8.23 -2.30 -24.01
C LYS A 144 -7.60 -2.46 -22.63
N THR A 145 -7.80 -1.51 -21.74
CA THR A 145 -7.45 -1.65 -20.32
C THR A 145 -8.38 -2.66 -19.68
N VAL A 146 -7.80 -3.67 -19.00
CA VAL A 146 -8.52 -4.71 -18.27
C VAL A 146 -8.42 -4.55 -16.75
N GLY A 147 -7.37 -3.85 -16.27
CA GLY A 147 -7.17 -3.57 -14.85
C GLY A 147 -5.97 -2.67 -14.64
N GLY A 148 -5.72 -2.29 -13.39
CA GLY A 148 -4.57 -1.47 -13.05
C GLY A 148 -4.54 -1.00 -11.62
N THR A 149 -3.49 -0.27 -11.26
CA THR A 149 -3.30 0.29 -9.92
C THR A 149 -3.01 1.77 -9.98
N PHE A 150 -3.50 2.48 -8.99
CA PHE A 150 -3.12 3.85 -8.69
C PHE A 150 -2.23 3.85 -7.45
N ASN A 151 -1.04 4.42 -7.56
CA ASN A 151 -0.03 4.45 -6.52
C ASN A 151 0.56 5.85 -6.43
N VAL A 152 1.27 6.09 -5.34
CA VAL A 152 2.00 7.34 -5.10
C VAL A 152 3.42 6.99 -4.66
N GLN A 153 4.40 7.75 -5.11
CA GLN A 153 5.77 7.64 -4.61
C GLN A 153 6.20 8.93 -3.91
N LYS A 154 6.96 8.78 -2.83
CA LYS A 154 7.57 9.91 -2.12
C LYS A 154 8.92 9.47 -1.55
N ALA A 155 9.94 10.28 -1.78
CA ALA A 155 11.32 9.88 -1.47
C ALA A 155 11.63 8.50 -2.07
N ASP A 156 12.03 7.54 -1.25
CA ASP A 156 12.42 6.18 -1.62
C ASP A 156 11.31 5.15 -1.48
N THR A 157 10.05 5.57 -1.29
CA THR A 157 8.95 4.65 -0.98
C THR A 157 7.84 4.74 -2.01
N LEU A 158 7.38 3.58 -2.48
CA LEU A 158 6.19 3.42 -3.30
C LEU A 158 5.00 3.03 -2.41
N TYR A 159 3.91 3.77 -2.50
CA TYR A 159 2.68 3.56 -1.74
C TYR A 159 1.58 3.05 -2.65
N GLY A 160 1.21 1.78 -2.53
CA GLY A 160 0.02 1.22 -3.17
C GLY A 160 -1.25 1.83 -2.57
N ARG A 161 -2.17 2.27 -3.42
CA ARG A 161 -3.42 2.92 -2.95
C ARG A 161 -4.65 2.20 -3.44
N TYR A 162 -4.87 2.14 -4.73
CA TYR A 162 -6.08 1.56 -5.29
C TYR A 162 -5.75 0.56 -6.38
N TRP A 163 -6.49 -0.54 -6.38
CA TRP A 163 -6.58 -1.51 -7.44
C TRP A 163 -7.96 -1.44 -8.06
N GLY A 164 -8.07 -1.66 -9.36
CA GLY A 164 -9.33 -1.88 -10.03
C GLY A 164 -9.20 -2.78 -11.24
N CYS A 165 -10.29 -3.40 -11.65
CA CYS A 165 -10.34 -4.19 -12.87
C CYS A 165 -11.71 -4.13 -13.53
N PHE A 166 -11.70 -4.11 -14.85
CA PHE A 166 -12.89 -4.18 -15.69
C PHE A 166 -13.18 -5.61 -16.14
N GLU A 167 -12.16 -6.47 -16.14
CA GLU A 167 -12.25 -7.88 -16.43
C GLU A 167 -11.58 -8.70 -15.33
N ASP A 168 -12.16 -9.85 -15.00
CA ASP A 168 -11.54 -10.81 -14.08
C ASP A 168 -10.51 -11.65 -14.84
N VAL A 169 -9.25 -11.26 -14.74
CA VAL A 169 -8.11 -11.96 -15.33
C VAL A 169 -7.37 -12.73 -14.23
N PRO A 170 -7.22 -14.06 -14.33
CA PRO A 170 -6.57 -14.87 -13.32
C PRO A 170 -5.16 -14.35 -12.98
N TYR A 171 -4.89 -14.20 -11.68
CA TYR A 171 -3.62 -13.75 -11.10
C TYR A 171 -3.24 -12.29 -11.37
N LEU A 172 -3.98 -11.53 -12.19
CA LEU A 172 -3.64 -10.15 -12.54
C LEU A 172 -3.51 -9.26 -11.32
N TYR A 173 -4.40 -9.43 -10.32
CA TYR A 173 -4.28 -8.72 -9.04
C TYR A 173 -2.88 -8.85 -8.41
N PHE A 174 -2.35 -10.07 -8.36
CA PHE A 174 -1.04 -10.31 -7.76
C PHE A 174 0.11 -9.74 -8.58
N GLU A 175 0.01 -9.82 -9.89
CA GLU A 175 1.01 -9.21 -10.78
C GLU A 175 1.01 -7.69 -10.66
N ALA A 176 -0.16 -7.07 -10.77
CA ALA A 176 -0.29 -5.62 -10.78
C ALA A 176 -0.05 -4.98 -9.41
N CYS A 177 -0.56 -5.59 -8.32
CA CYS A 177 -0.46 -5.00 -6.97
C CYS A 177 0.85 -5.36 -6.26
N TYR A 178 1.56 -6.41 -6.69
CA TYR A 178 2.78 -6.85 -6.01
C TYR A 178 3.96 -7.03 -6.97
N TYR A 179 3.96 -8.01 -7.86
CA TYR A 179 5.17 -8.39 -8.57
C TYR A 179 5.71 -7.31 -9.50
N ARG A 180 4.86 -6.68 -10.30
CA ARG A 180 5.30 -5.62 -11.21
C ARG A 180 5.72 -4.35 -10.45
N LEU A 181 5.06 -4.05 -9.32
CA LEU A 181 5.45 -2.91 -8.48
C LEU A 181 6.72 -3.20 -7.68
N ILE A 182 6.95 -4.44 -7.19
CA ILE A 182 8.24 -4.85 -6.60
C ILE A 182 9.35 -4.70 -7.64
N GLN A 183 9.12 -5.19 -8.86
CA GLN A 183 10.06 -5.04 -9.95
C GLN A 183 10.38 -3.57 -10.22
N HIS A 184 9.38 -2.71 -10.25
CA HIS A 184 9.53 -1.26 -10.40
C HIS A 184 10.37 -0.63 -9.28
N VAL A 185 10.11 -0.99 -8.02
CA VAL A 185 10.89 -0.53 -6.85
C VAL A 185 12.36 -0.91 -6.98
N ILE A 186 12.64 -2.13 -7.45
CA ILE A 186 14.01 -2.61 -7.70
C ILE A 186 14.66 -1.83 -8.86
N GLU A 187 13.97 -1.71 -9.99
CA GLU A 187 14.44 -0.99 -11.18
C GLU A 187 14.77 0.48 -10.90
N LYS A 188 13.96 1.13 -10.04
CA LYS A 188 14.15 2.53 -9.61
C LYS A 188 15.07 2.68 -8.40
N ASN A 189 15.65 1.58 -7.93
CA ASN A 189 16.49 1.56 -6.73
C ASN A 189 15.84 2.23 -5.50
N MET A 190 14.52 2.10 -5.36
CA MET A 190 13.78 2.58 -4.19
C MET A 190 14.02 1.64 -2.99
N THR A 191 13.78 2.12 -1.78
CA THR A 191 14.00 1.37 -0.54
C THR A 191 12.85 0.45 -0.21
N ARG A 192 11.60 0.90 -0.44
CA ARG A 192 10.43 0.25 0.15
C ARG A 192 9.20 0.32 -0.75
N MET A 193 8.32 -0.66 -0.59
CA MET A 193 6.95 -0.62 -1.09
C MET A 193 5.96 -0.92 0.06
N GLU A 194 5.01 -0.03 0.25
CA GLU A 194 3.85 -0.23 1.10
C GLU A 194 2.66 -0.66 0.24
N ALA A 195 2.22 -1.90 0.40
CA ALA A 195 1.16 -2.48 -0.44
C ALA A 195 -0.27 -2.05 -0.02
N GLY A 196 -0.40 -1.00 0.81
CA GLY A 196 -1.69 -0.54 1.33
C GLY A 196 -2.25 -1.42 2.46
N ALA A 197 -3.36 -0.98 3.06
CA ALA A 197 -3.99 -1.58 4.23
C ALA A 197 -4.86 -2.82 3.94
N GLY A 198 -4.77 -3.43 2.78
CA GLY A 198 -5.54 -4.64 2.46
C GLY A 198 -5.19 -5.82 3.38
N SER A 199 -6.11 -6.81 3.48
CA SER A 199 -6.04 -7.93 4.41
C SER A 199 -4.64 -8.48 4.59
N SER A 200 -4.23 -8.63 5.84
CA SER A 200 -2.99 -9.27 6.29
C SER A 200 -2.94 -10.78 6.02
N GLY A 201 -3.90 -11.31 5.25
CA GLY A 201 -3.89 -12.72 4.87
C GLY A 201 -2.56 -13.10 4.20
N GLY A 202 -2.06 -14.30 4.48
CA GLY A 202 -0.73 -14.82 4.11
C GLY A 202 -0.22 -14.58 2.67
N GLY A 203 -1.06 -13.98 1.82
CA GLY A 203 -0.72 -13.63 0.45
C GLY A 203 0.43 -12.64 0.31
N LYS A 204 0.57 -11.65 1.21
CA LYS A 204 1.67 -10.67 1.19
C LYS A 204 2.97 -11.29 1.72
N LEU A 205 2.89 -12.00 2.85
CA LEU A 205 4.04 -12.69 3.44
C LEU A 205 4.66 -13.71 2.48
N LEU A 206 3.83 -14.43 1.73
CA LEU A 206 4.30 -15.37 0.71
C LEU A 206 5.03 -14.69 -0.46
N ARG A 207 4.99 -13.36 -0.56
CA ARG A 207 5.61 -12.53 -1.60
C ARG A 207 6.74 -11.65 -1.06
N GLY A 208 7.30 -12.01 0.10
CA GLY A 208 8.45 -11.30 0.68
C GLY A 208 8.11 -9.93 1.25
N PHE A 209 6.84 -9.71 1.63
CA PHE A 209 6.47 -8.57 2.45
C PHE A 209 6.61 -8.95 3.92
N ASP A 210 7.23 -8.11 4.70
CA ASP A 210 7.40 -8.27 6.12
C ASP A 210 6.39 -7.46 6.91
N ALA A 211 6.02 -7.97 8.09
CA ALA A 211 5.15 -7.26 9.02
C ALA A 211 5.89 -6.04 9.59
N SER A 212 5.35 -4.87 9.35
CA SER A 212 5.89 -3.59 9.82
C SER A 212 4.90 -2.91 10.76
N ILE A 213 5.41 -2.35 11.87
CA ILE A 213 4.57 -1.56 12.78
C ILE A 213 4.39 -0.16 12.21
N THR A 214 3.12 0.22 12.04
CA THR A 214 2.72 1.60 11.79
C THR A 214 2.14 2.20 13.07
N ARG A 215 2.39 3.48 13.30
CA ARG A 215 1.97 4.17 14.52
C ARG A 215 1.04 5.33 14.19
N SER A 216 0.07 5.55 15.05
CA SER A 216 -0.73 6.77 15.03
C SER A 216 -0.93 7.31 16.44
N SER A 217 -1.08 8.62 16.55
CA SER A 217 -1.18 9.34 17.81
C SER A 217 -2.56 9.97 17.94
N HIS A 218 -3.22 9.75 19.08
CA HIS A 218 -4.61 10.14 19.28
C HIS A 218 -4.75 10.92 20.60
N TYR A 219 -5.17 12.18 20.52
CA TYR A 219 -5.53 12.95 21.69
C TYR A 219 -7.04 13.04 21.80
N ILE A 220 -7.61 12.56 22.92
CA ILE A 220 -9.05 12.54 23.17
C ILE A 220 -9.33 13.44 24.36
N HIS A 221 -10.20 14.43 24.16
CA HIS A 221 -10.50 15.43 25.18
C HIS A 221 -11.33 14.87 26.32
N ASN A 222 -12.34 14.04 26.02
CA ASN A 222 -13.20 13.44 27.05
C ASN A 222 -12.39 12.44 27.89
N PRO A 223 -12.24 12.67 29.22
CA PRO A 223 -11.41 11.82 30.09
C PRO A 223 -11.91 10.36 30.17
N ASN A 224 -13.21 10.16 30.23
CA ASN A 224 -13.80 8.82 30.35
C ASN A 224 -13.59 8.01 29.06
N LEU A 225 -13.84 8.64 27.89
CA LEU A 225 -13.58 8.03 26.61
C LEU A 225 -12.09 7.74 26.43
N ARG A 226 -11.23 8.65 26.88
CA ARG A 226 -9.79 8.48 26.83
C ARG A 226 -9.31 7.23 27.59
N VAL A 227 -9.84 6.99 28.81
CA VAL A 227 -9.52 5.80 29.61
C VAL A 227 -9.95 4.52 28.86
N ALA A 228 -11.17 4.50 28.33
CA ALA A 228 -11.68 3.34 27.59
C ALA A 228 -10.85 3.05 26.33
N VAL A 229 -10.51 4.10 25.56
CA VAL A 229 -9.66 3.96 24.37
C VAL A 229 -8.25 3.51 24.74
N ASN A 230 -7.65 4.03 25.82
CA ASN A 230 -6.33 3.59 26.27
C ASN A 230 -6.32 2.09 26.57
N ALA A 231 -7.29 1.59 27.34
CA ALA A 231 -7.39 0.17 27.65
C ALA A 231 -7.54 -0.69 26.39
N PHE A 232 -8.33 -0.24 25.40
CA PHE A 232 -8.45 -0.92 24.11
C PHE A 232 -7.10 -0.96 23.37
N LEU A 233 -6.37 0.14 23.31
CA LEU A 233 -5.09 0.23 22.60
C LEU A 233 -3.98 -0.59 23.28
N GLU A 234 -3.98 -0.71 24.59
CA GLU A 234 -3.08 -1.58 25.33
C GLU A 234 -3.35 -3.05 25.01
N ALA A 235 -4.62 -3.48 24.97
CA ALA A 235 -5.00 -4.83 24.57
C ALA A 235 -4.65 -5.14 23.12
N GLU A 236 -4.89 -4.19 22.18
CA GLU A 236 -4.52 -4.32 20.77
C GLU A 236 -2.99 -4.47 20.61
N THR A 237 -2.21 -3.67 21.34
CA THR A 237 -0.74 -3.74 21.31
C THR A 237 -0.24 -5.09 21.83
N ALA A 238 -0.77 -5.58 22.95
CA ALA A 238 -0.41 -6.89 23.51
C ALA A 238 -0.70 -8.03 22.51
N ALA A 239 -1.84 -8.00 21.82
CA ALA A 239 -2.18 -8.99 20.80
C ALA A 239 -1.22 -8.95 19.60
N ILE A 240 -0.76 -7.78 19.19
CA ILE A 240 0.23 -7.63 18.13
C ILE A 240 1.59 -8.21 18.54
N GLU A 241 2.01 -7.97 19.77
CA GLU A 241 3.27 -8.49 20.33
C GLU A 241 3.25 -10.02 20.46
N GLU A 242 2.11 -10.58 20.84
CA GLU A 242 1.92 -12.04 20.94
C GLU A 242 2.03 -12.72 19.56
N GLN A 243 1.44 -12.12 18.52
CA GLN A 243 1.53 -12.62 17.14
C GLN A 243 2.95 -12.57 16.55
N LYS A 244 3.84 -11.77 17.12
CA LYS A 244 5.25 -11.67 16.69
C LYS A 244 6.16 -12.71 17.31
N LYS A 245 5.72 -13.37 18.38
CA LYS A 245 6.52 -14.45 18.98
C LYS A 245 6.60 -15.60 17.97
N PRO A 246 7.82 -16.13 17.66
CA PRO A 246 7.95 -17.30 16.81
C PRO A 246 7.13 -18.43 17.45
N ASN A 247 6.32 -19.12 16.65
CA ASN A 247 5.76 -20.41 17.07
C ASN A 247 6.96 -21.34 17.30
N GLU A 248 7.23 -21.67 18.55
CA GLU A 248 8.20 -22.69 18.95
C GLU A 248 7.84 -24.07 18.38
#